data_af47106306c3c99c04c733e7674fd487
#
_entry.id   af47106306c3c99c04c733e7674fd487
#
_cell.length_a   1.000
_cell.length_b   1.000
_cell.length_c   1.000
_cell.angle_alpha   90.00
_cell.angle_beta   90.00
_cell.angle_gamma   90.00
#
_symmetry.space_group_name_H-M   'P 1'
#
loop_
_entity.id
_entity.type
_entity.pdbx_description
1 polymer ?
#
loop_
_entity_poly.entity_id
_entity_poly.type
_entity_poly.pdbx_seq_one_letter_code
_entity_poly.pdbx_strand_id
1 'polypeptide(L)'
;MKTSLIVFAIAVLIFISGCDQPAEPEIQNNSFEDISKDGGITSDAALLNFVAVLSGLQEVPPVETRARGTAIFQLNADGTELSYKLVCANIRNITQAHIHIAPAGVNGPVVAWLYPSGPPSVLIPGIFNGVLGEGTITAANLVGPLAGLTLNDLLDAVKAGNAYANIHTTQNPGGEIRGQIAFGNGMVPVNVE
;
A
#
# COMPACT_ATOMS: atom_id res chain seq x y z
N MET A 1 -53.75 -73.07 -18.03
CA MET A 1 -52.31 -72.70 -17.86
C MET A 1 -52.26 -71.45 -17.02
N LYS A 2 -51.88 -71.58 -15.74
CA LYS A 2 -51.82 -70.49 -14.80
C LYS A 2 -50.33 -70.24 -14.53
N THR A 3 -49.82 -69.14 -14.99
CA THR A 3 -48.41 -68.71 -14.72
C THR A 3 -48.39 -67.83 -13.45
N SER A 4 -47.71 -68.34 -12.46
CA SER A 4 -47.56 -67.69 -11.14
C SER A 4 -46.37 -66.74 -11.23
N LEU A 5 -46.62 -65.52 -10.90
CA LEU A 5 -45.57 -64.45 -10.86
C LEU A 5 -45.04 -64.41 -9.43
N ILE A 6 -43.75 -64.76 -9.26
CA ILE A 6 -43.08 -64.68 -7.99
C ILE A 6 -42.38 -63.27 -7.92
N VAL A 7 -42.84 -62.45 -6.97
CA VAL A 7 -42.25 -61.15 -6.66
C VAL A 7 -41.14 -61.35 -5.64
N PHE A 8 -39.88 -61.10 -6.05
CA PHE A 8 -38.73 -61.01 -5.15
C PHE A 8 -38.63 -59.60 -4.56
N ALA A 9 -38.87 -59.51 -3.26
CA ALA A 9 -38.59 -58.26 -2.54
C ALA A 9 -37.10 -58.22 -2.18
N ILE A 10 -36.37 -57.27 -2.77
CA ILE A 10 -34.98 -56.99 -2.41
C ILE A 10 -34.99 -55.93 -1.29
N ALA A 11 -34.60 -56.36 -0.10
CA ALA A 11 -34.38 -55.45 1.02
C ALA A 11 -33.02 -54.74 0.81
N VAL A 12 -33.03 -53.43 0.55
CA VAL A 12 -31.81 -52.59 0.50
C VAL A 12 -31.50 -52.15 1.92
N LEU A 13 -30.44 -52.73 2.50
CA LEU A 13 -29.83 -52.18 3.71
C LEU A 13 -29.03 -50.93 3.36
N ILE A 14 -29.48 -49.76 3.79
CA ILE A 14 -28.73 -48.53 3.72
C ILE A 14 -27.81 -48.48 4.95
N PHE A 15 -26.52 -48.69 4.77
CA PHE A 15 -25.49 -48.37 5.76
C PHE A 15 -25.27 -46.85 5.72
N ILE A 16 -25.73 -46.15 6.72
CA ILE A 16 -25.36 -44.75 6.96
C ILE A 16 -23.99 -44.77 7.60
N SER A 17 -22.95 -44.62 6.78
CA SER A 17 -21.58 -44.32 7.24
C SER A 17 -21.58 -42.88 7.72
N GLY A 18 -21.54 -42.67 9.02
CA GLY A 18 -21.29 -41.34 9.61
C GLY A 18 -19.90 -40.92 9.24
N CYS A 19 -19.77 -39.93 8.35
CA CYS A 19 -18.52 -39.17 8.20
C CYS A 19 -18.46 -38.23 9.41
N ASP A 20 -17.53 -38.51 10.33
CA ASP A 20 -17.02 -37.49 11.27
C ASP A 20 -16.37 -36.39 10.46
N GLN A 21 -17.02 -35.26 10.33
CA GLN A 21 -16.39 -34.03 9.87
C GLN A 21 -15.53 -33.51 11.02
N PRO A 22 -14.24 -33.19 10.77
CA PRO A 22 -13.44 -32.44 11.73
C PRO A 22 -14.11 -31.07 11.95
N ALA A 23 -14.31 -30.73 13.22
CA ALA A 23 -14.88 -29.45 13.63
C ALA A 23 -14.03 -28.32 13.03
N GLU A 24 -14.65 -27.45 12.27
CA GLU A 24 -14.04 -26.18 11.87
C GLU A 24 -13.69 -25.40 13.14
N PRO A 25 -12.49 -24.76 13.19
CA PRO A 25 -12.16 -23.90 14.32
C PRO A 25 -13.17 -22.76 14.37
N GLU A 26 -13.94 -22.68 15.44
CA GLU A 26 -14.78 -21.52 15.71
C GLU A 26 -13.89 -20.28 15.74
N ILE A 27 -14.05 -19.41 14.73
CA ILE A 27 -13.53 -18.06 14.77
C ILE A 27 -14.32 -17.37 15.89
N GLN A 28 -13.69 -17.27 17.07
CA GLN A 28 -14.21 -16.44 18.13
C GLN A 28 -14.24 -15.01 17.60
N ASN A 29 -15.41 -14.55 17.19
CA ASN A 29 -15.70 -13.15 17.02
C ASN A 29 -15.55 -12.51 18.42
N ASN A 30 -14.35 -12.05 18.71
CA ASN A 30 -14.16 -11.09 19.79
C ASN A 30 -14.87 -9.81 19.37
N SER A 31 -16.14 -9.72 19.77
CA SER A 31 -16.87 -8.47 19.76
C SER A 31 -16.06 -7.44 20.56
N PHE A 32 -15.71 -6.35 19.93
CA PHE A 32 -15.07 -5.15 20.53
C PHE A 32 -16.08 -4.39 21.43
N GLU A 33 -16.84 -5.08 22.25
CA GLU A 33 -17.71 -4.48 23.26
C GLU A 33 -17.27 -4.97 24.63
N ASP A 34 -16.24 -4.38 25.17
CA ASP A 34 -16.07 -4.10 26.60
C ASP A 34 -14.69 -3.45 26.93
N ILE A 35 -14.38 -2.28 26.38
CA ILE A 35 -13.29 -1.41 26.89
C ILE A 35 -13.85 -0.02 27.16
N SER A 36 -14.79 0.07 28.09
CA SER A 36 -15.20 1.35 28.64
C SER A 36 -15.44 1.21 30.13
N LYS A 37 -14.38 1.00 30.91
CA LYS A 37 -14.26 1.34 32.35
C LYS A 37 -12.90 0.92 32.88
N ASP A 38 -11.84 1.63 32.53
CA ASP A 38 -10.84 2.07 33.51
C ASP A 38 -10.03 3.21 32.88
N GLY A 39 -9.84 4.27 33.64
CA GLY A 39 -9.23 5.51 33.18
C GLY A 39 -7.72 5.36 33.01
N GLY A 40 -7.33 5.05 31.79
CA GLY A 40 -5.96 4.99 31.33
C GLY A 40 -5.94 5.00 29.83
N ILE A 41 -6.26 6.14 29.18
CA ILE A 41 -5.98 6.33 27.76
C ILE A 41 -4.47 6.45 27.62
N THR A 42 -3.76 5.31 27.56
CA THR A 42 -2.55 5.29 26.79
C THR A 42 -3.03 5.38 25.33
N SER A 43 -2.94 6.56 24.77
CA SER A 43 -3.09 6.74 23.34
C SER A 43 -1.96 5.95 22.68
N ASP A 44 -2.20 4.67 22.36
CA ASP A 44 -1.52 4.02 21.27
C ASP A 44 -1.92 4.84 20.04
N ALA A 45 -1.18 5.91 19.79
CA ALA A 45 -1.27 6.63 18.53
C ALA A 45 -0.92 5.60 17.48
N ALA A 46 -1.93 5.03 16.83
CA ALA A 46 -1.74 4.02 15.79
C ALA A 46 -0.81 4.64 14.75
N LEU A 47 0.40 4.10 14.63
CA LEU A 47 1.37 4.58 13.65
C LEU A 47 0.70 4.53 12.28
N LEU A 48 0.49 5.70 11.67
CA LEU A 48 -0.09 5.75 10.34
C LEU A 48 0.95 5.28 9.34
N ASN A 49 0.62 4.18 8.67
CA ASN A 49 1.44 3.62 7.61
C ASN A 49 0.80 3.91 6.26
N PHE A 50 1.64 4.30 5.29
CA PHE A 50 1.20 4.48 3.91
C PHE A 50 2.09 3.67 2.98
N VAL A 51 1.55 3.31 1.82
CA VAL A 51 2.24 2.52 0.82
C VAL A 51 1.92 3.05 -0.58
N ALA A 52 2.92 3.02 -1.46
CA ALA A 52 2.75 3.23 -2.89
C ALA A 52 3.35 2.03 -3.63
N VAL A 53 2.57 1.37 -4.48
CA VAL A 53 3.04 0.32 -5.40
C VAL A 53 3.26 0.95 -6.76
N LEU A 54 4.54 1.03 -7.20
CA LEU A 54 4.93 1.76 -8.39
C LEU A 54 5.00 0.85 -9.62
N SER A 55 4.41 1.31 -10.72
CA SER A 55 4.46 0.66 -12.03
C SER A 55 4.43 1.68 -13.15
N GLY A 56 4.93 1.30 -14.34
CA GLY A 56 4.89 2.17 -15.51
C GLY A 56 3.47 2.45 -16.01
N LEU A 57 2.53 1.53 -15.77
CA LEU A 57 1.12 1.71 -16.18
C LEU A 57 0.42 2.86 -15.44
N GLN A 58 0.95 3.27 -14.29
CA GLN A 58 0.40 4.40 -13.53
C GLN A 58 1.01 5.74 -13.94
N GLU A 59 2.09 5.76 -14.74
CA GLU A 59 2.65 7.01 -15.26
C GLU A 59 1.70 7.73 -16.23
N VAL A 60 1.93 9.02 -16.44
CA VAL A 60 1.13 9.85 -17.33
C VAL A 60 2.06 10.61 -18.29
N PRO A 61 2.09 10.19 -19.57
CA PRO A 61 1.43 9.01 -20.15
C PRO A 61 2.03 7.70 -19.59
N PRO A 62 1.30 6.55 -19.70
CA PRO A 62 1.81 5.25 -19.28
C PRO A 62 3.14 4.87 -19.96
N VAL A 63 4.02 4.23 -19.20
CA VAL A 63 5.34 3.75 -19.68
C VAL A 63 5.36 2.22 -19.71
N GLU A 64 5.68 1.65 -20.86
CA GLU A 64 5.92 0.21 -20.99
C GLU A 64 7.29 -0.15 -20.41
N THR A 65 7.30 -0.74 -19.22
CA THR A 65 8.51 -1.16 -18.54
C THR A 65 8.29 -2.40 -17.68
N ARG A 66 9.38 -3.14 -17.41
CA ARG A 66 9.42 -4.22 -16.43
C ARG A 66 9.78 -3.72 -15.03
N ALA A 67 10.13 -2.46 -14.89
CA ALA A 67 10.45 -1.85 -13.62
C ALA A 67 9.25 -1.92 -12.67
N ARG A 68 9.52 -2.19 -11.40
CA ARG A 68 8.52 -2.18 -10.32
C ARG A 68 9.14 -1.56 -9.08
N GLY A 69 8.32 -0.97 -8.25
CA GLY A 69 8.77 -0.39 -6.99
C GLY A 69 7.70 -0.41 -5.92
N THR A 70 8.15 -0.21 -4.69
CA THR A 70 7.27 -0.01 -3.53
C THR A 70 7.91 1.05 -2.63
N ALA A 71 7.15 2.06 -2.30
CA ALA A 71 7.51 3.01 -1.25
C ALA A 71 6.63 2.76 -0.03
N ILE A 72 7.26 2.65 1.14
CA ILE A 72 6.59 2.47 2.43
C ILE A 72 6.88 3.72 3.23
N PHE A 73 5.86 4.26 3.90
CA PHE A 73 5.96 5.44 4.74
C PHE A 73 5.36 5.16 6.10
N GLN A 74 5.99 5.67 7.16
CA GLN A 74 5.53 5.53 8.52
C GLN A 74 5.63 6.87 9.24
N LEU A 75 4.48 7.36 9.71
CA LEU A 75 4.41 8.57 10.52
C LEU A 75 4.76 8.23 11.97
N ASN A 76 5.62 9.04 12.60
CA ASN A 76 5.88 8.91 14.04
C ASN A 76 4.66 9.33 14.88
N ALA A 77 4.68 9.01 16.18
CA ALA A 77 3.54 9.23 17.07
C ALA A 77 3.15 10.71 17.23
N ASP A 78 4.11 11.60 17.13
CA ASP A 78 3.89 13.07 17.28
C ASP A 78 3.48 13.74 15.96
N GLY A 79 3.47 13.00 14.85
CA GLY A 79 3.07 13.56 13.54
C GLY A 79 4.10 14.50 12.91
N THR A 80 5.34 14.51 13.41
CA THR A 80 6.39 15.45 12.98
C THR A 80 7.37 14.87 11.96
N GLU A 81 7.43 13.53 11.85
CA GLU A 81 8.37 12.80 11.01
C GLU A 81 7.68 11.69 10.22
N LEU A 82 7.90 11.67 8.93
CA LEU A 82 7.45 10.61 8.01
C LEU A 82 8.67 9.83 7.52
N SER A 83 8.99 8.72 8.17
CA SER A 83 10.05 7.82 7.71
C SER A 83 9.63 7.16 6.41
N TYR A 84 10.58 6.91 5.50
CA TYR A 84 10.30 6.22 4.25
C TYR A 84 11.37 5.21 3.87
N LYS A 85 10.94 4.21 3.09
CA LYS A 85 11.81 3.27 2.38
C LYS A 85 11.26 3.03 0.99
N LEU A 86 12.10 3.30 -0.03
CA LEU A 86 11.79 3.11 -1.43
C LEU A 86 12.61 1.96 -1.99
N VAL A 87 11.96 0.91 -2.44
CA VAL A 87 12.57 -0.28 -3.06
C VAL A 87 12.14 -0.35 -4.51
N CYS A 88 13.04 -0.70 -5.41
CA CYS A 88 12.69 -0.93 -6.81
C CYS A 88 13.52 -2.07 -7.43
N ALA A 89 13.02 -2.59 -8.54
CA ALA A 89 13.64 -3.67 -9.29
C ALA A 89 13.44 -3.50 -10.80
N ASN A 90 14.41 -4.06 -11.58
CA ASN A 90 14.42 -4.04 -13.04
C ASN A 90 14.38 -2.63 -13.65
N ILE A 91 14.87 -1.64 -12.96
CA ILE A 91 14.94 -0.26 -13.42
C ILE A 91 16.37 0.12 -13.81
N ARG A 92 16.54 0.97 -14.82
CA ARG A 92 17.86 1.28 -15.37
C ARG A 92 18.12 2.79 -15.36
N ASN A 93 19.39 3.14 -15.08
CA ASN A 93 19.87 4.53 -15.19
C ASN A 93 18.99 5.52 -14.43
N ILE A 94 18.74 5.20 -13.17
CA ILE A 94 17.93 6.04 -12.26
C ILE A 94 18.62 7.39 -12.09
N THR A 95 17.84 8.46 -12.10
CA THR A 95 18.34 9.82 -11.90
C THR A 95 17.83 10.46 -10.61
N GLN A 96 16.58 10.19 -10.26
CA GLN A 96 15.94 10.79 -9.08
C GLN A 96 14.61 10.08 -8.76
N ALA A 97 14.09 10.31 -7.55
CA ALA A 97 12.76 9.87 -7.10
C ALA A 97 12.16 10.92 -6.16
N HIS A 98 10.84 11.12 -6.24
CA HIS A 98 10.13 12.16 -5.53
C HIS A 98 8.78 11.73 -5.02
N ILE A 99 8.21 12.53 -4.10
CA ILE A 99 6.78 12.64 -3.87
C ILE A 99 6.27 13.87 -4.64
N HIS A 100 5.15 13.69 -5.30
CA HIS A 100 4.41 14.73 -6.01
C HIS A 100 2.99 14.85 -5.47
N ILE A 101 2.32 16.00 -5.69
CA ILE A 101 0.90 16.17 -5.35
C ILE A 101 0.05 16.34 -6.60
N ALA A 102 -0.77 15.32 -6.87
CA ALA A 102 -1.86 15.30 -7.85
C ALA A 102 -2.71 14.04 -7.65
N PRO A 103 -3.98 14.04 -8.11
CA PRO A 103 -4.78 12.83 -8.17
C PRO A 103 -4.22 11.83 -9.19
N ALA A 104 -4.71 10.58 -9.12
CA ALA A 104 -4.35 9.55 -10.09
C ALA A 104 -4.67 10.01 -11.54
N GLY A 105 -3.76 9.70 -12.47
CA GLY A 105 -3.90 10.10 -13.87
C GLY A 105 -3.53 11.55 -14.19
N VAL A 106 -2.99 12.30 -13.23
CA VAL A 106 -2.55 13.70 -13.41
C VAL A 106 -1.11 13.86 -12.98
N ASN A 107 -0.31 14.63 -13.74
CA ASN A 107 1.04 15.02 -13.32
C ASN A 107 0.98 16.24 -12.40
N GLY A 108 1.73 16.19 -11.31
CA GLY A 108 1.80 17.24 -10.31
C GLY A 108 3.21 17.71 -9.99
N PRO A 109 3.36 18.79 -9.23
CA PRO A 109 4.66 19.31 -8.81
C PRO A 109 5.31 18.42 -7.75
N VAL A 110 6.65 18.45 -7.69
CA VAL A 110 7.46 17.81 -6.66
C VAL A 110 7.23 18.52 -5.32
N VAL A 111 7.07 17.73 -4.25
CA VAL A 111 6.90 18.23 -2.89
C VAL A 111 7.88 17.65 -1.87
N ALA A 112 8.52 16.51 -2.17
CA ALA A 112 9.62 15.97 -1.36
C ALA A 112 10.53 15.07 -2.21
N TRP A 113 11.81 15.04 -1.85
CA TRP A 113 12.82 14.20 -2.49
C TRP A 113 12.93 12.86 -1.75
N LEU A 114 13.01 11.76 -2.52
CA LEU A 114 13.25 10.41 -2.02
C LEU A 114 14.62 9.87 -2.44
N TYR A 115 15.10 10.29 -3.62
CA TYR A 115 16.44 9.99 -4.11
C TYR A 115 16.87 11.00 -5.19
N PRO A 116 18.10 11.55 -5.07
CA PRO A 116 18.86 11.65 -3.83
C PRO A 116 18.05 12.42 -2.77
N SER A 117 18.60 12.64 -1.59
CA SER A 117 17.89 13.37 -0.51
C SER A 117 17.62 14.86 -0.81
N GLY A 118 18.03 15.35 -1.97
CA GLY A 118 17.85 16.72 -2.46
C GLY A 118 18.59 16.93 -3.79
N PRO A 119 18.38 18.08 -4.46
CA PRO A 119 19.04 18.37 -5.72
C PRO A 119 20.56 18.56 -5.56
N PRO A 120 21.36 18.35 -6.63
CA PRO A 120 20.94 17.92 -7.97
C PRO A 120 20.66 16.42 -8.05
N SER A 121 20.03 15.98 -9.15
CA SER A 121 19.84 14.55 -9.46
C SER A 121 21.18 13.81 -9.55
N VAL A 122 21.20 12.54 -9.14
CA VAL A 122 22.39 11.67 -9.12
C VAL A 122 22.14 10.40 -9.91
N LEU A 123 22.90 10.19 -11.00
CA LEU A 123 22.75 9.01 -11.84
C LEU A 123 23.26 7.73 -11.15
N ILE A 124 22.41 6.72 -11.08
CA ILE A 124 22.81 5.32 -10.85
C ILE A 124 22.81 4.61 -12.20
N PRO A 125 23.99 4.32 -12.79
CA PRO A 125 24.05 3.69 -14.11
C PRO A 125 23.73 2.20 -14.08
N GLY A 126 23.19 1.69 -15.18
CA GLY A 126 22.92 0.26 -15.35
C GLY A 126 21.60 -0.18 -14.68
N ILE A 127 21.42 -1.51 -14.53
CA ILE A 127 20.25 -2.09 -13.88
C ILE A 127 20.39 -1.98 -12.38
N PHE A 128 19.32 -1.52 -11.73
CA PHE A 128 19.23 -1.43 -10.28
C PHE A 128 18.13 -2.34 -9.72
N ASN A 129 18.44 -3.01 -8.61
CA ASN A 129 17.51 -3.80 -7.81
C ASN A 129 17.89 -3.63 -6.33
N GLY A 130 16.96 -3.20 -5.50
CA GLY A 130 17.20 -3.02 -4.07
C GLY A 130 16.56 -1.77 -3.48
N VAL A 131 17.09 -1.33 -2.34
CA VAL A 131 16.67 -0.10 -1.68
C VAL A 131 17.30 1.08 -2.42
N LEU A 132 16.45 1.91 -3.02
CA LEU A 132 16.89 3.12 -3.74
C LEU A 132 17.13 4.29 -2.79
N GLY A 133 16.28 4.44 -1.80
CA GLY A 133 16.38 5.48 -0.79
C GLY A 133 15.63 5.12 0.48
N GLU A 134 16.13 5.61 1.59
CA GLU A 134 15.47 5.55 2.90
C GLU A 134 15.87 6.79 3.70
N GLY A 135 14.96 7.24 4.57
CA GLY A 135 15.19 8.45 5.36
C GLY A 135 13.93 8.94 6.05
N THR A 136 13.96 10.19 6.46
CA THR A 136 12.86 10.84 7.17
C THR A 136 12.53 12.17 6.48
N ILE A 137 11.24 12.39 6.25
CA ILE A 137 10.69 13.64 5.74
C ILE A 137 10.07 14.39 6.91
N THR A 138 10.48 15.63 7.08
CA THR A 138 9.91 16.60 8.03
C THR A 138 9.39 17.81 7.26
N ALA A 139 8.78 18.78 7.93
CA ALA A 139 8.35 20.03 7.31
C ALA A 139 9.52 20.74 6.58
N ALA A 140 10.74 20.63 7.09
CA ALA A 140 11.92 21.25 6.49
C ALA A 140 12.37 20.62 5.15
N ASN A 141 11.92 19.41 4.85
CA ASN A 141 12.22 18.70 3.59
C ASN A 141 11.18 18.97 2.51
N LEU A 142 10.09 19.68 2.82
CA LEU A 142 9.05 19.99 1.86
C LEU A 142 9.50 21.08 0.89
N VAL A 143 9.21 20.86 -0.39
CA VAL A 143 9.63 21.76 -1.49
C VAL A 143 8.42 22.11 -2.38
N GLY A 144 8.66 22.97 -3.39
CA GLY A 144 7.63 23.38 -4.35
C GLY A 144 6.44 24.02 -3.66
N PRO A 145 5.19 23.62 -3.98
CA PRO A 145 4.01 24.23 -3.39
C PRO A 145 3.83 23.95 -1.90
N LEU A 146 4.54 22.96 -1.33
CA LEU A 146 4.51 22.70 0.12
C LEU A 146 5.71 23.31 0.87
N ALA A 147 6.59 24.05 0.19
CA ALA A 147 7.72 24.72 0.84
C ALA A 147 7.25 25.69 1.95
N GLY A 148 7.77 25.48 3.17
CA GLY A 148 7.41 26.31 4.33
C GLY A 148 6.06 25.97 4.99
N LEU A 149 5.35 24.96 4.47
CA LEU A 149 4.13 24.42 5.08
C LEU A 149 4.50 23.30 6.08
N THR A 150 3.47 22.70 6.68
CA THR A 150 3.62 21.65 7.69
C THR A 150 3.63 20.25 7.06
N LEU A 151 4.11 19.25 7.79
CA LEU A 151 4.00 17.86 7.34
C LEU A 151 2.54 17.42 7.19
N ASN A 152 1.61 18.00 7.98
CA ASN A 152 0.18 17.71 7.87
C ASN A 152 -0.39 18.10 6.49
N ASP A 153 0.11 19.15 5.85
CA ASP A 153 -0.33 19.54 4.49
C ASP A 153 0.00 18.44 3.47
N LEU A 154 1.16 17.78 3.60
CA LEU A 154 1.49 16.60 2.80
C LEU A 154 0.58 15.40 3.16
N LEU A 155 0.37 15.14 4.45
CA LEU A 155 -0.46 14.03 4.91
C LEU A 155 -1.93 14.19 4.47
N ASP A 156 -2.45 15.40 4.44
CA ASP A 156 -3.80 15.67 3.96
C ASP A 156 -3.93 15.41 2.45
N ALA A 157 -2.92 15.77 1.67
CA ALA A 157 -2.86 15.38 0.25
C ALA A 157 -2.82 13.86 0.08
N VAL A 158 -2.02 13.13 0.90
CA VAL A 158 -1.96 11.66 0.90
C VAL A 158 -3.31 11.05 1.25
N LYS A 159 -3.96 11.50 2.33
CA LYS A 159 -5.28 11.02 2.77
C LYS A 159 -6.37 11.26 1.72
N ALA A 160 -6.28 12.36 0.99
CA ALA A 160 -7.19 12.70 -0.11
C ALA A 160 -6.92 11.91 -1.41
N GLY A 161 -5.88 11.03 -1.44
CA GLY A 161 -5.47 10.32 -2.65
C GLY A 161 -4.76 11.21 -3.69
N ASN A 162 -4.31 12.39 -3.28
CA ASN A 162 -3.68 13.41 -4.12
C ASN A 162 -2.15 13.47 -3.95
N ALA A 163 -1.51 12.35 -3.61
CA ALA A 163 -0.06 12.27 -3.58
C ALA A 163 0.43 10.97 -4.21
N TYR A 164 1.55 11.03 -4.92
CA TYR A 164 2.16 9.85 -5.51
C TYR A 164 3.69 9.90 -5.39
N ALA A 165 4.31 8.72 -5.32
CA ALA A 165 5.75 8.56 -5.45
C ALA A 165 6.09 8.12 -6.88
N ASN A 166 7.21 8.63 -7.44
CA ASN A 166 7.72 8.14 -8.71
C ASN A 166 9.24 8.05 -8.73
N ILE A 167 9.77 7.32 -9.73
CA ILE A 167 11.19 7.18 -10.02
C ILE A 167 11.44 7.58 -11.47
N HIS A 168 12.41 8.45 -11.67
CA HIS A 168 12.83 8.95 -12.98
C HIS A 168 14.12 8.26 -13.42
N THR A 169 14.25 8.10 -14.72
CA THR A 169 15.44 7.54 -15.37
C THR A 169 15.89 8.42 -16.52
N THR A 170 17.07 8.14 -17.07
CA THR A 170 17.54 8.87 -18.27
C THR A 170 16.65 8.63 -19.47
N GLN A 171 15.99 7.47 -19.56
CA GLN A 171 15.09 7.11 -20.67
C GLN A 171 13.69 7.71 -20.47
N ASN A 172 13.27 7.87 -19.24
CA ASN A 172 11.97 8.42 -18.84
C ASN A 172 12.17 9.56 -17.83
N PRO A 173 12.62 10.73 -18.27
CA PRO A 173 12.91 11.85 -17.38
C PRO A 173 11.65 12.44 -16.73
N GLY A 174 10.45 12.19 -17.27
CA GLY A 174 9.16 12.54 -16.66
C GLY A 174 8.70 11.55 -15.57
N GLY A 175 9.31 10.37 -15.48
CA GLY A 175 8.99 9.26 -14.59
C GLY A 175 8.91 7.94 -15.36
N GLU A 176 9.50 6.87 -14.82
CA GLU A 176 9.42 5.52 -15.40
C GLU A 176 8.40 4.66 -14.68
N ILE A 177 8.29 4.79 -13.39
CA ILE A 177 7.30 4.10 -12.56
C ILE A 177 6.73 5.04 -11.49
N ARG A 178 5.43 4.99 -11.28
CA ARG A 178 4.68 5.79 -10.32
C ARG A 178 3.69 4.94 -9.55
N GLY A 179 3.34 5.36 -8.32
CA GLY A 179 2.24 4.79 -7.52
C GLY A 179 1.62 5.83 -6.61
N GLN A 180 0.26 5.88 -6.55
CA GLN A 180 -0.43 6.69 -5.56
C GLN A 180 -0.07 6.20 -4.15
N ILE A 181 0.14 7.15 -3.24
CA ILE A 181 0.37 6.87 -1.83
C ILE A 181 -0.99 6.72 -1.15
N ALA A 182 -1.22 5.56 -0.53
CA ALA A 182 -2.47 5.24 0.14
C ALA A 182 -2.19 4.64 1.53
N PHE A 183 -3.22 4.53 2.38
CA PHE A 183 -3.08 3.86 3.66
C PHE A 183 -2.59 2.42 3.49
N GLY A 184 -1.59 2.02 4.27
CA GLY A 184 -1.19 0.64 4.41
C GLY A 184 -2.31 -0.17 5.09
N ASN A 185 -2.44 -1.46 4.71
CA ASN A 185 -3.43 -2.40 5.28
C ASN A 185 -4.91 -2.08 5.02
N GLY A 186 -5.25 -1.30 4.00
CA GLY A 186 -6.64 -1.04 3.64
C GLY A 186 -7.44 -0.27 4.69
N MET A 187 -6.79 0.36 5.64
CA MET A 187 -7.47 1.26 6.58
C MET A 187 -7.91 2.53 5.83
N VAL A 188 -9.19 2.58 5.50
CA VAL A 188 -9.84 3.82 5.10
C VAL A 188 -10.05 4.64 6.38
N PRO A 189 -9.73 5.93 6.42
CA PRO A 189 -10.06 6.76 7.59
C PRO A 189 -11.56 6.68 7.83
N VAL A 190 -11.97 6.29 9.03
CA VAL A 190 -13.35 6.45 9.46
C VAL A 190 -13.53 7.96 9.66
N ASN A 191 -14.30 8.59 8.77
CA ASN A 191 -14.74 9.96 9.01
C ASN A 191 -15.60 9.95 10.27
N VAL A 192 -15.07 10.46 11.36
CA VAL A 192 -15.86 10.78 12.56
C VAL A 192 -16.47 12.15 12.26
N GLU A 193 -17.75 12.17 11.86
CA GLU A 193 -18.56 13.39 11.79
C GLU A 193 -18.85 13.93 13.20
#